data_b835bf594be24f386b2a56c75b404fe8
#
_entry.id   b835bf594be24f386b2a56c75b404fe8
#
_cell.length_a   1.000
_cell.length_b   1.000
_cell.length_c   1.000
_cell.angle_alpha   90.00
_cell.angle_beta   90.00
_cell.angle_gamma   90.00
#
_symmetry.space_group_name_H-M   'P 1'
#
loop_
_entity.id
_entity.type
_entity.pdbx_description
1 polymer ?
#
loop_
_entity_poly.entity_id
_entity_poly.type
_entity_poly.pdbx_seq_one_letter_code
_entity_poly.pdbx_strand_id
1 'polypeptide(L)'
;MKINIRQTLNFLLLFVCISTFSQDFENKIKLDESKKLGSAIKSQEQTLLCLGERKTPTTDLKWRPILTNNFISNEPKIPDQELIEKIIKEKTTIKNKKEFNKSSKTELSTTSVTPVVGTNYLGNLNNGSSPMDNSIAISNGGWIISVANNTIEYDNISGTTVYYNSLLNFINDSAITGVCDPVVLYDSQADRFIFFCQTSPITVNSKLLVFFSKTNNPNDGWWYYKLNGNPLNNGEGFDYPKMAVSTNELYISGNLFFQPSGTFDQAILYQITKSSGYSGGVLNFQYWTGITGTPFTLLPVSLGQQGSYGPGCYLVSTTAGGASTIKLYDLTDDMTATNEQLNYYSITTPTYSLPGEASQLGTTCKLDN
;
A
#
# COMPACT_ATOMS: atom_id res chain seq x y z
N MET A 1 -56.25 -10.89 -19.00
CA MET A 1 -55.10 -10.40 -18.16
C MET A 1 -54.50 -9.22 -18.89
N LYS A 2 -54.82 -7.98 -18.47
CA LYS A 2 -54.31 -6.77 -19.11
C LYS A 2 -52.95 -6.44 -18.47
N ILE A 3 -51.87 -6.69 -19.16
CA ILE A 3 -50.52 -6.31 -18.73
C ILE A 3 -50.41 -4.81 -18.85
N ASN A 4 -50.05 -4.18 -17.74
CA ASN A 4 -50.00 -2.71 -17.62
C ASN A 4 -48.69 -2.20 -18.23
N ILE A 5 -48.78 -1.70 -19.47
CA ILE A 5 -47.67 -1.24 -20.32
C ILE A 5 -46.75 -0.25 -19.60
N ARG A 6 -47.26 0.50 -18.61
CA ARG A 6 -46.44 1.44 -17.82
C ARG A 6 -45.46 0.73 -16.86
N GLN A 7 -45.80 -0.43 -16.32
CA GLN A 7 -44.90 -1.19 -15.46
C GLN A 7 -43.78 -1.87 -16.26
N THR A 8 -44.10 -2.32 -17.49
CA THR A 8 -43.09 -2.93 -18.37
C THR A 8 -42.09 -1.89 -18.88
N LEU A 9 -42.54 -0.64 -19.13
CA LEU A 9 -41.65 0.43 -19.59
C LEU A 9 -40.70 0.90 -18.50
N ASN A 10 -41.16 0.96 -17.24
CA ASN A 10 -40.27 1.31 -16.11
C ASN A 10 -39.25 0.20 -15.81
N PHE A 11 -39.60 -1.06 -16.00
CA PHE A 11 -38.64 -2.16 -15.88
C PHE A 11 -37.61 -2.18 -17.01
N LEU A 12 -38.01 -1.81 -18.23
CA LEU A 12 -37.10 -1.70 -19.37
C LEU A 12 -36.15 -0.50 -19.24
N LEU A 13 -36.65 0.64 -18.73
CA LEU A 13 -35.81 1.81 -18.43
C LEU A 13 -34.81 1.54 -17.29
N LEU A 14 -35.19 0.77 -16.26
CA LEU A 14 -34.27 0.38 -15.18
C LEU A 14 -33.18 -0.55 -15.69
N PHE A 15 -33.52 -1.49 -16.59
CA PHE A 15 -32.52 -2.40 -17.20
C PHE A 15 -31.57 -1.67 -18.16
N VAL A 16 -32.04 -0.68 -18.90
CA VAL A 16 -31.19 0.15 -19.79
C VAL A 16 -30.25 1.04 -18.96
N CYS A 17 -30.72 1.62 -17.85
CA CYS A 17 -29.84 2.39 -16.95
C CYS A 17 -28.77 1.51 -16.27
N ILE A 18 -29.10 0.27 -15.91
CA ILE A 18 -28.11 -0.65 -15.29
C ILE A 18 -27.09 -1.12 -16.33
N SER A 19 -27.51 -1.34 -17.59
CA SER A 19 -26.57 -1.73 -18.65
C SER A 19 -25.66 -0.59 -19.13
N THR A 20 -26.09 0.65 -19.07
CA THR A 20 -25.24 1.80 -19.44
C THR A 20 -24.22 2.14 -18.33
N PHE A 21 -24.53 1.91 -17.05
CA PHE A 21 -23.55 2.05 -15.97
C PHE A 21 -22.52 0.92 -15.91
N SER A 22 -22.81 -0.26 -16.47
CA SER A 22 -21.89 -1.39 -16.54
C SER A 22 -20.89 -1.33 -17.70
N GLN A 23 -21.16 -0.55 -18.74
CA GLN A 23 -20.28 -0.48 -19.92
C GLN A 23 -19.16 0.57 -19.83
N ASP A 24 -19.24 1.52 -18.90
CA ASP A 24 -18.20 2.57 -18.78
C ASP A 24 -16.98 2.14 -17.92
N PHE A 25 -17.02 0.99 -17.27
CA PHE A 25 -15.89 0.51 -16.45
C PHE A 25 -14.91 -0.41 -17.21
N GLU A 26 -15.22 -0.81 -18.43
CA GLU A 26 -14.30 -1.63 -19.26
C GLU A 26 -13.39 -0.82 -20.20
N ASN A 27 -13.44 0.50 -20.16
CA ASN A 27 -12.47 1.30 -20.88
C ASN A 27 -11.12 1.23 -20.19
N LYS A 28 -10.34 0.18 -20.48
CA LYS A 28 -8.89 0.15 -20.21
C LYS A 28 -8.32 1.49 -20.68
N ILE A 29 -7.64 2.20 -19.81
CA ILE A 29 -6.88 3.38 -20.19
C ILE A 29 -5.92 2.92 -21.30
N LYS A 30 -6.20 3.32 -22.53
CA LYS A 30 -5.28 3.09 -23.65
C LYS A 30 -4.23 4.18 -23.60
N LEU A 31 -3.02 3.80 -23.24
CA LEU A 31 -1.88 4.70 -23.31
C LEU A 31 -1.44 4.82 -24.78
N ASP A 32 -1.05 6.01 -25.15
CA ASP A 32 -0.49 6.28 -26.46
C ASP A 32 0.97 5.81 -26.48
N GLU A 33 1.24 4.70 -27.17
CA GLU A 33 2.57 4.12 -27.28
C GLU A 33 3.61 5.10 -27.87
N SER A 34 3.18 6.06 -28.68
CA SER A 34 4.09 7.11 -29.18
C SER A 34 4.63 8.01 -28.09
N LYS A 35 3.99 8.03 -26.91
CA LYS A 35 4.39 8.79 -25.72
C LYS A 35 5.16 7.97 -24.69
N LYS A 36 5.44 6.71 -24.98
CA LYS A 36 6.26 5.86 -24.12
C LYS A 36 7.68 6.44 -24.07
N LEU A 37 8.17 6.71 -22.89
CA LEU A 37 9.45 7.36 -22.67
C LEU A 37 10.55 6.40 -22.19
N GLY A 38 10.20 5.18 -21.85
CA GLY A 38 11.17 4.21 -21.39
C GLY A 38 10.54 2.96 -20.78
N SER A 39 11.40 2.15 -20.19
CA SER A 39 11.05 0.86 -19.60
C SER A 39 11.92 0.57 -18.38
N ALA A 40 11.77 -0.62 -17.83
CA ALA A 40 12.57 -1.14 -16.71
C ALA A 40 13.31 -2.42 -17.13
N ILE A 41 14.24 -2.86 -16.27
CA ILE A 41 14.94 -4.12 -16.42
C ILE A 41 14.18 -5.19 -15.65
N LYS A 42 13.76 -6.23 -16.38
CA LYS A 42 13.11 -7.42 -15.82
C LYS A 42 14.17 -8.40 -15.33
N SER A 43 14.05 -8.91 -14.11
CA SER A 43 14.83 -10.04 -13.65
C SER A 43 14.33 -11.35 -14.28
N GLN A 44 15.14 -12.39 -14.20
CA GLN A 44 14.66 -13.74 -14.48
C GLN A 44 13.65 -14.17 -13.39
N GLU A 45 12.73 -15.06 -13.77
CA GLU A 45 11.82 -15.68 -12.81
C GLU A 45 12.61 -16.44 -11.74
N GLN A 46 12.19 -16.29 -10.50
CA GLN A 46 12.81 -16.89 -9.32
C GLN A 46 11.75 -17.68 -8.54
N THR A 47 12.20 -18.60 -7.73
CA THR A 47 11.36 -19.43 -6.88
C THR A 47 11.77 -19.30 -5.42
N LEU A 48 10.77 -19.38 -4.52
CA LEU A 48 10.98 -19.31 -3.08
C LEU A 48 10.15 -20.38 -2.38
N LEU A 49 10.79 -21.19 -1.54
CA LEU A 49 10.09 -22.20 -0.75
C LEU A 49 9.28 -21.54 0.37
N CYS A 50 8.09 -22.08 0.61
CA CYS A 50 7.31 -21.75 1.79
C CYS A 50 8.10 -22.16 3.05
N LEU A 51 8.24 -21.25 4.01
CA LEU A 51 8.91 -21.53 5.28
C LEU A 51 7.99 -22.24 6.29
N GLY A 52 6.79 -22.61 5.86
CA GLY A 52 5.82 -23.35 6.60
C GLY A 52 4.65 -22.50 7.10
N GLU A 53 3.79 -23.15 7.86
CA GLU A 53 2.61 -22.53 8.44
C GLU A 53 2.99 -21.66 9.65
N ARG A 54 2.36 -20.49 9.73
CA ARG A 54 2.32 -19.67 10.94
C ARG A 54 0.92 -19.74 11.50
N LYS A 55 0.76 -20.39 12.65
CA LYS A 55 -0.49 -20.40 13.39
C LYS A 55 -0.56 -19.12 14.20
N THR A 56 -1.75 -18.55 14.29
CA THR A 56 -1.99 -17.46 15.24
C THR A 56 -1.65 -17.96 16.64
N PRO A 57 -0.65 -17.37 17.33
CA PRO A 57 -0.29 -17.81 18.67
C PRO A 57 -1.47 -17.64 19.63
N THR A 58 -1.46 -18.40 20.73
CA THR A 58 -2.44 -18.20 21.80
C THR A 58 -2.34 -16.75 22.27
N THR A 59 -3.47 -16.04 22.22
CA THR A 59 -3.50 -14.63 22.55
C THR A 59 -3.48 -14.41 24.06
N ASP A 60 -2.68 -13.46 24.51
CA ASP A 60 -2.85 -12.80 25.80
C ASP A 60 -3.47 -11.44 25.57
N LEU A 61 -4.80 -11.33 25.71
CA LEU A 61 -5.51 -10.06 25.54
C LEU A 61 -5.10 -8.97 26.55
N LYS A 62 -4.32 -9.36 27.58
CA LYS A 62 -3.71 -8.41 28.51
C LYS A 62 -2.34 -7.91 28.05
N TRP A 63 -1.75 -8.57 27.04
CA TRP A 63 -0.49 -8.08 26.48
C TRP A 63 -0.63 -6.63 26.01
N ARG A 64 0.36 -5.83 26.27
CA ARG A 64 0.45 -4.44 25.81
C ARG A 64 1.83 -4.20 25.24
N PRO A 65 1.97 -3.36 24.21
CA PRO A 65 3.27 -3.02 23.68
C PRO A 65 4.12 -2.35 24.75
N ILE A 66 5.40 -2.71 24.77
CA ILE A 66 6.39 -1.98 25.55
C ILE A 66 6.69 -0.70 24.79
N LEU A 67 6.34 0.43 25.36
CA LEU A 67 6.65 1.74 24.80
C LEU A 67 8.16 1.95 24.86
N THR A 68 8.84 1.81 23.74
CA THR A 68 10.26 2.16 23.62
C THR A 68 10.37 3.56 23.03
N ASN A 69 10.87 4.49 23.83
CA ASN A 69 10.99 5.90 23.44
C ASN A 69 12.05 6.18 22.36
N ASN A 70 12.68 5.16 21.79
CA ASN A 70 13.86 5.33 20.97
C ASN A 70 13.84 4.47 19.72
N PHE A 71 12.92 4.72 18.79
CA PHE A 71 13.14 4.33 17.41
C PHE A 71 13.76 5.54 16.68
N ILE A 72 15.06 5.75 16.86
CA ILE A 72 15.83 6.58 15.94
C ILE A 72 16.21 5.63 14.80
N SER A 73 15.35 5.50 13.81
CA SER A 73 15.77 4.97 12.52
C SER A 73 16.74 6.00 11.93
N ASN A 74 17.83 5.54 11.33
CA ASN A 74 18.54 6.36 10.36
C ASN A 74 17.57 6.53 9.20
N GLU A 75 16.79 7.62 9.21
CA GLU A 75 15.81 7.87 8.17
C GLU A 75 16.50 7.90 6.80
N PRO A 76 15.99 7.15 5.83
CA PRO A 76 16.51 7.17 4.48
C PRO A 76 16.44 8.57 3.89
N LYS A 77 17.47 8.98 3.18
CA LYS A 77 17.53 10.31 2.56
C LYS A 77 16.67 10.36 1.33
N ILE A 78 15.63 11.16 1.37
CA ILE A 78 14.77 11.45 0.22
C ILE A 78 15.61 12.16 -0.87
N PRO A 79 15.43 11.84 -2.16
CA PRO A 79 16.07 12.61 -3.24
C PRO A 79 15.74 14.10 -3.13
N ASP A 80 16.72 14.95 -3.38
CA ASP A 80 16.58 16.41 -3.32
C ASP A 80 16.13 16.97 -1.95
N GLN A 81 16.50 16.31 -0.85
CA GLN A 81 16.09 16.69 0.50
C GLN A 81 16.32 18.18 0.81
N GLU A 82 17.45 18.75 0.40
CA GLU A 82 17.74 20.19 0.60
C GLU A 82 16.73 21.09 -0.12
N LEU A 83 16.34 20.72 -1.35
CA LEU A 83 15.29 21.43 -2.10
C LEU A 83 13.95 21.34 -1.40
N ILE A 84 13.59 20.15 -0.91
CA ILE A 84 12.35 19.89 -0.19
C ILE A 84 12.28 20.73 1.08
N GLU A 85 13.32 20.73 1.91
CA GLU A 85 13.40 21.52 3.12
C GLU A 85 13.29 23.02 2.83
N LYS A 86 13.95 23.50 1.76
CA LYS A 86 13.84 24.89 1.32
C LYS A 86 12.41 25.25 0.94
N ILE A 87 11.72 24.44 0.15
CA ILE A 87 10.33 24.66 -0.28
C ILE A 87 9.39 24.69 0.94
N ILE A 88 9.53 23.72 1.85
CA ILE A 88 8.71 23.66 3.07
C ILE A 88 8.92 24.92 3.90
N LYS A 89 10.15 25.33 4.13
CA LYS A 89 10.50 26.53 4.91
C LYS A 89 9.93 27.80 4.28
N GLU A 90 10.06 27.97 2.96
CA GLU A 90 9.52 29.13 2.24
C GLU A 90 7.99 29.20 2.37
N LYS A 91 7.30 28.09 2.15
CA LYS A 91 5.83 28.01 2.23
C LYS A 91 5.32 28.20 3.65
N THR A 92 5.99 27.66 4.64
CA THR A 92 5.66 27.87 6.06
C THR A 92 5.83 29.34 6.43
N THR A 93 6.86 30.00 5.94
CA THR A 93 7.08 31.45 6.15
C THR A 93 5.96 32.28 5.51
N ILE A 94 5.53 31.94 4.30
CA ILE A 94 4.40 32.61 3.62
C ILE A 94 3.10 32.39 4.37
N LYS A 95 2.83 31.17 4.85
CA LYS A 95 1.63 30.84 5.63
C LYS A 95 1.57 31.63 6.92
N ASN A 96 2.68 31.77 7.63
CA ASN A 96 2.77 32.52 8.88
C ASN A 96 2.63 34.04 8.68
N LYS A 97 2.92 34.57 7.48
CA LYS A 97 2.75 35.98 7.13
C LYS A 97 1.34 36.34 6.65
N LYS A 98 0.58 35.36 6.16
CA LYS A 98 -0.84 35.56 5.85
C LYS A 98 -1.60 35.50 7.17
N GLU A 99 -1.87 36.66 7.78
CA GLU A 99 -2.97 36.73 8.74
C GLU A 99 -4.17 36.07 8.08
N PHE A 100 -4.78 35.13 8.80
CA PHE A 100 -6.06 34.53 8.39
C PHE A 100 -7.06 35.69 8.32
N ASN A 101 -7.14 36.36 7.20
CA ASN A 101 -8.31 37.14 6.89
C ASN A 101 -9.46 36.13 6.96
N LYS A 102 -10.25 36.23 8.04
CA LYS A 102 -11.54 35.56 8.13
C LYS A 102 -12.33 35.98 6.90
N SER A 103 -12.14 35.29 5.82
CA SER A 103 -13.03 35.35 4.67
C SER A 103 -14.41 35.05 5.23
N SER A 104 -15.30 35.99 5.10
CA SER A 104 -16.72 35.81 5.44
C SER A 104 -17.14 34.47 4.85
N LYS A 105 -17.52 33.55 5.73
CA LYS A 105 -18.15 32.30 5.30
C LYS A 105 -19.38 32.68 4.51
N THR A 106 -19.29 32.66 3.20
CA THR A 106 -20.49 32.44 2.39
C THR A 106 -20.85 30.99 2.69
N GLU A 107 -21.82 30.83 3.57
CA GLU A 107 -22.41 29.52 3.82
C GLU A 107 -23.03 29.06 2.52
N LEU A 108 -22.25 28.29 1.76
CA LEU A 108 -22.83 27.37 0.80
C LEU A 108 -23.64 26.39 1.66
N SER A 109 -24.96 26.62 1.67
CA SER A 109 -25.95 25.67 2.20
C SER A 109 -25.90 24.41 1.35
N THR A 110 -24.83 23.65 1.50
CA THR A 110 -24.84 22.26 1.11
C THR A 110 -25.67 21.55 2.16
N THR A 111 -26.80 20.98 1.76
CA THR A 111 -27.48 19.95 2.53
C THR A 111 -26.49 18.79 2.67
N SER A 112 -25.59 18.89 3.65
CA SER A 112 -24.69 17.79 3.96
C SER A 112 -25.58 16.68 4.52
N VAL A 113 -25.65 15.56 3.80
CA VAL A 113 -26.23 14.35 4.37
C VAL A 113 -25.39 14.01 5.59
N THR A 114 -26.03 14.02 6.76
CA THR A 114 -25.34 13.66 8.00
C THR A 114 -24.76 12.24 7.83
N PRO A 115 -23.47 12.03 8.02
CA PRO A 115 -22.89 10.70 7.94
C PRO A 115 -23.59 9.77 8.94
N VAL A 116 -23.98 8.59 8.46
CA VAL A 116 -24.49 7.53 9.35
C VAL A 116 -23.27 6.88 9.99
N VAL A 117 -23.08 7.10 11.28
CA VAL A 117 -22.05 6.42 12.06
C VAL A 117 -22.58 5.03 12.44
N GLY A 118 -21.96 4.00 11.92
CA GLY A 118 -22.24 2.61 12.27
C GLY A 118 -21.60 2.20 13.60
N THR A 119 -21.21 0.94 13.71
CA THR A 119 -20.46 0.42 14.88
C THR A 119 -19.15 1.17 15.05
N ASN A 120 -18.86 1.59 16.27
CA ASN A 120 -17.64 2.32 16.63
C ASN A 120 -17.01 1.65 17.86
N TYR A 121 -15.71 1.33 17.78
CA TYR A 121 -14.95 0.69 18.85
C TYR A 121 -13.46 1.08 18.75
N LEU A 122 -12.72 0.79 19.81
CA LEU A 122 -11.28 0.97 19.84
C LEU A 122 -10.63 -0.08 18.93
N GLY A 123 -9.75 0.37 18.05
CA GLY A 123 -8.87 -0.50 17.28
C GLY A 123 -7.49 -0.62 17.91
N ASN A 124 -6.51 -0.93 17.08
CA ASN A 124 -5.13 -1.15 17.50
C ASN A 124 -4.59 0.06 18.28
N LEU A 125 -3.97 -0.23 19.42
CA LEU A 125 -3.49 0.80 20.33
C LEU A 125 -2.17 1.40 19.84
N ASN A 126 -1.95 2.67 20.19
CA ASN A 126 -0.64 3.28 20.02
C ASN A 126 0.41 2.48 20.80
N ASN A 127 1.40 1.96 20.09
CA ASN A 127 2.48 1.14 20.60
C ASN A 127 3.75 1.92 20.95
N GLY A 128 3.68 3.25 20.87
CA GLY A 128 4.82 4.15 21.12
C GLY A 128 5.79 4.26 19.95
N SER A 129 5.53 3.63 18.81
CA SER A 129 6.32 3.81 17.60
C SER A 129 6.05 5.18 16.98
N SER A 130 7.07 5.76 16.39
CA SER A 130 6.98 7.00 15.61
C SER A 130 7.81 6.82 14.34
N PRO A 131 7.18 6.86 13.17
CA PRO A 131 5.72 6.90 12.94
C PRO A 131 4.99 5.61 13.34
N MET A 132 3.66 5.63 13.37
CA MET A 132 2.86 4.45 13.71
C MET A 132 2.71 3.44 12.57
N ASP A 133 2.80 3.89 11.33
CA ASP A 133 2.68 3.08 10.11
C ASP A 133 1.52 2.08 10.16
N ASN A 134 0.34 2.61 10.43
CA ASN A 134 -0.85 1.79 10.57
C ASN A 134 -1.46 1.39 9.23
N SER A 135 -1.89 0.14 9.13
CA SER A 135 -2.64 -0.39 8.00
C SER A 135 -3.79 -1.26 8.48
N ILE A 136 -4.88 -1.33 7.71
CA ILE A 136 -6.08 -2.06 8.08
C ILE A 136 -6.71 -2.72 6.85
N ALA A 137 -7.23 -3.92 7.02
CA ALA A 137 -8.03 -4.63 6.03
C ALA A 137 -9.21 -5.35 6.65
N ILE A 138 -10.31 -5.45 5.90
CA ILE A 138 -11.53 -6.13 6.32
C ILE A 138 -11.94 -7.17 5.29
N SER A 139 -12.28 -8.38 5.73
CA SER A 139 -12.72 -9.46 4.86
C SER A 139 -14.25 -9.47 4.67
N ASN A 140 -14.70 -10.15 3.62
CA ASN A 140 -16.13 -10.43 3.40
C ASN A 140 -16.75 -11.25 4.56
N GLY A 141 -15.93 -12.00 5.29
CA GLY A 141 -16.35 -12.72 6.51
C GLY A 141 -16.49 -11.85 7.76
N GLY A 142 -16.22 -10.54 7.64
CA GLY A 142 -16.31 -9.59 8.75
C GLY A 142 -15.14 -9.65 9.73
N TRP A 143 -14.02 -10.22 9.32
CA TRP A 143 -12.77 -10.16 10.07
C TRP A 143 -12.01 -8.90 9.72
N ILE A 144 -11.48 -8.22 10.72
CA ILE A 144 -10.66 -7.03 10.58
C ILE A 144 -9.26 -7.35 11.07
N ILE A 145 -8.25 -7.02 10.27
CA ILE A 145 -6.85 -7.04 10.68
C ILE A 145 -6.37 -5.60 10.72
N SER A 146 -5.86 -5.20 11.86
CA SER A 146 -5.21 -3.91 12.08
C SER A 146 -3.77 -4.13 12.48
N VAL A 147 -2.86 -3.43 11.84
CA VAL A 147 -1.42 -3.44 12.16
C VAL A 147 -0.94 -2.04 12.45
N ALA A 148 -0.01 -1.89 13.36
CA ALA A 148 0.61 -0.62 13.69
C ALA A 148 2.08 -0.86 14.03
N ASN A 149 2.95 -0.49 13.14
CA ASN A 149 4.40 -0.68 13.12
C ASN A 149 4.88 -2.07 13.60
N ASN A 150 4.80 -2.37 14.90
CA ASN A 150 5.29 -3.65 15.44
C ASN A 150 4.20 -4.48 16.13
N THR A 151 2.93 -4.15 15.95
CA THR A 151 1.78 -4.85 16.53
C THR A 151 0.79 -5.31 15.49
N ILE A 152 0.04 -6.36 15.79
CA ILE A 152 -1.04 -6.91 14.98
C ILE A 152 -2.24 -7.25 15.86
N GLU A 153 -3.43 -6.88 15.39
CA GLU A 153 -4.71 -7.10 16.06
C GLU A 153 -5.74 -7.67 15.08
N TYR A 154 -6.53 -8.64 15.55
CA TYR A 154 -7.69 -9.15 14.83
C TYR A 154 -8.95 -8.85 15.61
N ASP A 155 -9.91 -8.24 14.93
CA ASP A 155 -11.23 -7.96 15.44
C ASP A 155 -12.30 -8.62 14.58
N ASN A 156 -13.46 -8.85 15.16
CA ASN A 156 -14.65 -9.11 14.37
C ASN A 156 -15.43 -7.81 14.11
N ILE A 157 -16.38 -7.86 13.20
CA ILE A 157 -17.21 -6.70 12.82
C ILE A 157 -18.02 -6.12 13.99
N SER A 158 -18.17 -6.86 15.11
CA SER A 158 -18.80 -6.36 16.33
C SER A 158 -17.86 -5.58 17.23
N GLY A 159 -16.58 -5.45 16.85
CA GLY A 159 -15.55 -4.76 17.63
C GLY A 159 -14.99 -5.60 18.79
N THR A 160 -15.11 -6.93 18.70
CA THR A 160 -14.50 -7.82 19.67
C THR A 160 -13.10 -8.18 19.20
N THR A 161 -12.08 -7.78 19.95
CA THR A 161 -10.70 -8.20 19.72
C THR A 161 -10.55 -9.68 20.08
N VAL A 162 -10.09 -10.47 19.13
CA VAL A 162 -9.88 -11.92 19.31
C VAL A 162 -8.39 -12.29 19.35
N TYR A 163 -7.55 -11.41 18.85
CA TYR A 163 -6.10 -11.58 18.86
C TYR A 163 -5.41 -10.21 18.95
N TYR A 164 -4.41 -10.08 19.78
CA TYR A 164 -3.55 -8.91 19.87
C TYR A 164 -2.16 -9.33 20.35
N ASN A 165 -1.11 -9.01 19.58
CA ASN A 165 0.26 -9.38 19.93
C ASN A 165 1.31 -8.53 19.19
N SER A 166 2.59 -8.72 19.52
CA SER A 166 3.68 -8.19 18.73
C SER A 166 3.82 -8.92 17.39
N LEU A 167 4.30 -8.22 16.38
CA LEU A 167 4.62 -8.84 15.09
C LEU A 167 5.70 -9.92 15.23
N LEU A 168 6.69 -9.75 16.10
CA LEU A 168 7.73 -10.75 16.32
C LEU A 168 7.14 -12.07 16.86
N ASN A 169 6.20 -12.00 17.81
CA ASN A 169 5.51 -13.19 18.30
C ASN A 169 4.64 -13.84 17.24
N PHE A 170 3.96 -13.03 16.42
CA PHE A 170 3.16 -13.52 15.29
C PHE A 170 4.03 -14.23 14.25
N ILE A 171 5.15 -13.62 13.86
CA ILE A 171 6.10 -14.15 12.86
C ILE A 171 6.72 -15.47 13.37
N ASN A 172 7.06 -15.53 14.64
CA ASN A 172 7.64 -16.71 15.30
C ASN A 172 8.82 -17.31 14.51
N ASP A 173 9.74 -16.46 14.09
CA ASP A 173 10.98 -16.82 13.39
C ASP A 173 12.15 -16.24 14.18
N SER A 174 12.93 -17.10 14.84
CA SER A 174 14.06 -16.69 15.69
C SER A 174 15.19 -15.96 14.95
N ALA A 175 15.22 -16.05 13.63
CA ALA A 175 16.16 -15.30 12.79
C ALA A 175 15.72 -13.84 12.57
N ILE A 176 14.50 -13.46 12.98
CA ILE A 176 13.95 -12.13 12.86
C ILE A 176 13.92 -11.47 14.22
N THR A 177 14.69 -10.42 14.39
CA THR A 177 14.87 -9.73 15.69
C THR A 177 14.20 -8.35 15.75
N GLY A 178 13.77 -7.83 14.61
CA GLY A 178 13.04 -6.56 14.51
C GLY A 178 12.30 -6.46 13.18
N VAL A 179 11.16 -5.78 13.19
CA VAL A 179 10.31 -5.54 12.02
C VAL A 179 9.71 -4.16 12.07
N CYS A 180 9.36 -3.63 10.89
CA CYS A 180 8.68 -2.34 10.71
C CYS A 180 7.82 -2.35 9.43
N ASP A 181 7.13 -1.25 9.18
CA ASP A 181 6.37 -0.94 7.98
C ASP A 181 5.38 -2.04 7.58
N PRO A 182 4.48 -2.43 8.49
CA PRO A 182 3.50 -3.45 8.19
C PRO A 182 2.45 -2.93 7.21
N VAL A 183 2.09 -3.75 6.24
CA VAL A 183 0.98 -3.50 5.31
C VAL A 183 0.09 -4.73 5.25
N VAL A 184 -1.21 -4.55 5.35
CA VAL A 184 -2.20 -5.61 5.20
C VAL A 184 -3.18 -5.27 4.10
N LEU A 185 -3.49 -6.26 3.25
CA LEU A 185 -4.50 -6.19 2.20
C LEU A 185 -5.50 -7.33 2.37
N TYR A 186 -6.72 -7.08 1.92
CA TYR A 186 -7.69 -8.13 1.66
C TYR A 186 -7.91 -8.27 0.15
N ASP A 187 -7.57 -9.44 -0.37
CA ASP A 187 -7.84 -9.84 -1.74
C ASP A 187 -9.27 -10.41 -1.81
N SER A 188 -10.21 -9.58 -2.20
CA SER A 188 -11.62 -9.93 -2.23
C SER A 188 -11.96 -11.02 -3.26
N GLN A 189 -11.15 -11.16 -4.30
CA GLN A 189 -11.33 -12.17 -5.32
C GLN A 189 -10.92 -13.57 -4.84
N ALA A 190 -9.80 -13.66 -4.13
CA ALA A 190 -9.32 -14.90 -3.53
C ALA A 190 -9.98 -15.18 -2.18
N ASP A 191 -10.69 -14.21 -1.60
CA ASP A 191 -11.25 -14.23 -0.24
C ASP A 191 -10.18 -14.56 0.81
N ARG A 192 -9.06 -13.80 0.76
CA ARG A 192 -7.86 -14.02 1.58
C ARG A 192 -7.23 -12.71 1.99
N PHE A 193 -6.50 -12.75 3.09
CA PHE A 193 -5.61 -11.66 3.48
C PHE A 193 -4.18 -11.91 2.96
N ILE A 194 -3.49 -10.83 2.67
CA ILE A 194 -2.04 -10.78 2.48
C ILE A 194 -1.49 -9.80 3.50
N PHE A 195 -0.49 -10.23 4.23
CA PHE A 195 0.22 -9.38 5.19
C PHE A 195 1.70 -9.31 4.81
N PHE A 196 2.26 -8.14 4.95
CA PHE A 196 3.66 -7.83 4.69
C PHE A 196 4.26 -7.04 5.84
N CYS A 197 5.51 -7.28 6.16
CA CYS A 197 6.37 -6.35 6.88
C CYS A 197 7.82 -6.55 6.44
N GLN A 198 8.68 -5.61 6.78
CA GLN A 198 10.13 -5.74 6.53
C GLN A 198 10.91 -5.87 7.82
N THR A 199 12.15 -6.38 7.73
CA THR A 199 13.03 -6.45 8.91
C THR A 199 13.60 -5.08 9.26
N SER A 200 13.80 -4.87 10.57
CA SER A 200 14.39 -3.66 11.14
C SER A 200 15.57 -4.05 12.06
N PRO A 201 16.65 -3.27 12.10
CA PRO A 201 16.94 -2.10 11.28
C PRO A 201 17.17 -2.45 9.80
N ILE A 202 17.03 -1.46 8.92
CA ILE A 202 17.27 -1.62 7.48
C ILE A 202 18.77 -1.78 7.24
N THR A 203 19.14 -2.88 6.61
CA THR A 203 20.52 -3.23 6.30
C THR A 203 20.62 -3.92 4.95
N VAL A 204 21.83 -4.19 4.49
CA VAL A 204 22.07 -5.00 3.29
C VAL A 204 21.51 -6.43 3.38
N ASN A 205 21.19 -6.89 4.60
CA ASN A 205 20.60 -8.21 4.86
C ASN A 205 19.10 -8.16 5.11
N SER A 206 18.46 -7.01 4.93
CA SER A 206 17.01 -6.84 5.13
C SER A 206 16.20 -7.86 4.37
N LYS A 207 15.10 -8.30 4.97
CA LYS A 207 14.18 -9.29 4.40
C LYS A 207 12.79 -8.68 4.29
N LEU A 208 12.08 -9.11 3.26
CA LEU A 208 10.68 -8.84 3.02
C LEU A 208 9.90 -10.08 3.48
N LEU A 209 9.05 -9.91 4.46
CA LEU A 209 8.29 -10.98 5.08
C LEU A 209 6.87 -10.95 4.54
N VAL A 210 6.47 -11.98 3.80
CA VAL A 210 5.18 -12.04 3.12
C VAL A 210 4.38 -13.20 3.64
N PHE A 211 3.12 -12.93 3.99
CA PHE A 211 2.21 -13.90 4.56
C PHE A 211 0.92 -13.95 3.75
N PHE A 212 0.45 -15.14 3.44
CA PHE A 212 -0.82 -15.40 2.79
C PHE A 212 -1.72 -16.14 3.75
N SER A 213 -2.92 -15.62 4.05
CA SER A 213 -3.85 -16.32 4.93
C SER A 213 -4.43 -17.57 4.26
N LYS A 214 -4.73 -18.60 5.06
CA LYS A 214 -5.30 -19.85 4.57
C LYS A 214 -6.78 -19.74 4.20
N THR A 215 -7.48 -18.88 4.91
CA THR A 215 -8.90 -18.58 4.69
C THR A 215 -9.14 -17.07 4.88
N ASN A 216 -10.37 -16.62 4.79
CA ASN A 216 -10.77 -15.26 5.14
C ASN A 216 -10.83 -14.99 6.66
N ASN A 217 -10.63 -16.05 7.48
CA ASN A 217 -10.48 -15.95 8.92
C ASN A 217 -8.97 -16.00 9.27
N PRO A 218 -8.37 -14.92 9.77
CA PRO A 218 -6.92 -14.87 10.04
C PRO A 218 -6.47 -15.86 11.14
N ASN A 219 -7.40 -16.37 11.95
CA ASN A 219 -7.08 -17.37 12.98
C ASN A 219 -6.77 -18.76 12.41
N ASP A 220 -7.16 -19.05 11.16
CA ASP A 220 -6.92 -20.35 10.52
C ASP A 220 -5.46 -20.54 10.09
N GLY A 221 -4.62 -19.51 10.25
CA GLY A 221 -3.19 -19.54 10.01
C GLY A 221 -2.78 -18.95 8.66
N TRP A 222 -1.48 -18.92 8.47
CA TRP A 222 -0.82 -18.24 7.37
C TRP A 222 0.30 -19.05 6.78
N TRP A 223 0.54 -18.91 5.48
CA TRP A 223 1.74 -19.36 4.80
C TRP A 223 2.77 -18.24 4.81
N TYR A 224 4.02 -18.57 5.14
CA TYR A 224 5.09 -17.60 5.36
C TYR A 224 6.22 -17.74 4.35
N TYR A 225 6.64 -16.61 3.79
CA TYR A 225 7.74 -16.49 2.83
C TYR A 225 8.66 -15.34 3.23
N LYS A 226 9.95 -15.48 2.87
CA LYS A 226 10.97 -14.51 3.23
C LYS A 226 11.83 -14.20 2.00
N LEU A 227 11.54 -13.08 1.32
CA LEU A 227 12.30 -12.60 0.17
C LEU A 227 13.52 -11.81 0.63
N ASN A 228 14.52 -11.71 -0.27
CA ASN A 228 15.66 -10.83 -0.05
C ASN A 228 15.27 -9.37 -0.34
N GLY A 229 15.51 -8.46 0.60
CA GLY A 229 15.28 -7.03 0.42
C GLY A 229 16.37 -6.33 -0.42
N ASN A 230 17.49 -7.01 -0.67
CA ASN A 230 18.56 -6.55 -1.56
C ASN A 230 18.90 -7.62 -2.58
N PRO A 231 18.05 -7.85 -3.59
CA PRO A 231 18.27 -8.90 -4.59
C PRO A 231 19.45 -8.59 -5.54
N LEU A 232 19.86 -7.32 -5.63
CA LEU A 232 20.99 -6.88 -6.45
C LEU A 232 22.34 -7.14 -5.78
N ASN A 233 22.36 -7.37 -4.47
CA ASN A 233 23.57 -7.63 -3.68
C ASN A 233 24.66 -6.54 -3.85
N ASN A 234 24.24 -5.28 -3.89
CA ASN A 234 25.08 -4.12 -4.21
C ASN A 234 25.23 -3.14 -3.02
N GLY A 235 25.00 -3.60 -1.79
CA GLY A 235 25.14 -2.77 -0.59
C GLY A 235 23.92 -1.94 -0.21
N GLU A 236 22.76 -2.23 -0.78
CA GLU A 236 21.50 -1.54 -0.52
C GLU A 236 20.63 -2.27 0.52
N GLY A 237 19.65 -1.55 1.06
CA GLY A 237 18.55 -2.05 1.86
C GLY A 237 17.22 -1.52 1.34
N PHE A 238 16.16 -2.30 1.52
CA PHE A 238 14.80 -1.98 1.06
C PHE A 238 14.04 -1.17 2.10
N ASP A 239 13.25 -0.18 1.65
CA ASP A 239 12.37 0.62 2.49
C ASP A 239 11.18 1.21 1.70
N TYR A 240 10.22 1.85 2.38
CA TYR A 240 9.02 2.48 1.82
C TYR A 240 8.10 1.50 1.07
N PRO A 241 7.68 0.39 1.69
CA PRO A 241 6.88 -0.62 1.02
C PRO A 241 5.49 -0.11 0.60
N LYS A 242 5.05 -0.53 -0.58
CA LYS A 242 3.67 -0.39 -1.05
C LYS A 242 3.23 -1.73 -1.62
N MET A 243 1.96 -2.07 -1.43
CA MET A 243 1.38 -3.30 -1.95
C MET A 243 0.13 -3.05 -2.79
N ALA A 244 -0.07 -3.89 -3.80
CA ALA A 244 -1.31 -4.02 -4.54
C ALA A 244 -1.49 -5.45 -5.05
N VAL A 245 -2.70 -5.80 -5.48
CA VAL A 245 -3.00 -7.08 -6.08
C VAL A 245 -3.72 -6.90 -7.42
N SER A 246 -3.45 -7.79 -8.36
CA SER A 246 -4.26 -8.03 -9.54
C SER A 246 -5.01 -9.36 -9.41
N THR A 247 -5.67 -9.79 -10.47
CA THR A 247 -6.34 -11.09 -10.53
C THR A 247 -5.40 -12.23 -10.13
N ASN A 248 -4.17 -12.24 -10.62
CA ASN A 248 -3.25 -13.36 -10.46
C ASN A 248 -2.05 -13.06 -9.57
N GLU A 249 -1.73 -11.80 -9.32
CA GLU A 249 -0.45 -11.41 -8.77
C GLU A 249 -0.54 -10.42 -7.61
N LEU A 250 0.47 -10.47 -6.77
CA LEU A 250 0.80 -9.51 -5.73
C LEU A 250 1.98 -8.67 -6.20
N TYR A 251 1.86 -7.37 -6.06
CA TYR A 251 2.92 -6.40 -6.32
C TYR A 251 3.39 -5.79 -5.01
N ILE A 252 4.72 -5.80 -4.81
CA ILE A 252 5.36 -5.11 -3.69
C ILE A 252 6.41 -4.18 -4.29
N SER A 253 6.21 -2.89 -4.15
CA SER A 253 7.21 -1.90 -4.52
C SER A 253 7.88 -1.33 -3.28
N GLY A 254 9.06 -0.78 -3.46
CA GLY A 254 9.81 -0.04 -2.47
C GLY A 254 10.99 0.68 -3.08
N ASN A 255 11.78 1.29 -2.22
CA ASN A 255 12.99 1.99 -2.59
C ASN A 255 14.22 1.25 -2.07
N LEU A 256 15.29 1.30 -2.80
CA LEU A 256 16.60 0.78 -2.42
C LEU A 256 17.50 1.96 -2.01
N PHE A 257 18.15 1.82 -0.86
CA PHE A 257 19.02 2.82 -0.27
C PHE A 257 20.36 2.21 0.08
N PHE A 258 21.46 2.83 -0.34
CA PHE A 258 22.81 2.42 0.05
C PHE A 258 22.99 2.42 1.56
N GLN A 259 23.55 1.35 2.10
CA GLN A 259 23.80 1.20 3.52
C GLN A 259 25.29 1.37 3.86
N PRO A 260 25.65 2.07 4.95
CA PRO A 260 24.80 2.69 5.97
C PRO A 260 24.41 4.15 5.67
N SER A 261 24.71 4.69 4.47
CA SER A 261 24.52 6.13 4.18
C SER A 261 23.07 6.57 4.14
N GLY A 262 22.13 5.63 3.87
CA GLY A 262 20.72 5.91 3.65
C GLY A 262 20.44 6.68 2.35
N THR A 263 21.41 6.75 1.42
CA THR A 263 21.23 7.49 0.15
C THR A 263 20.36 6.66 -0.79
N PHE A 264 19.30 7.27 -1.32
CA PHE A 264 18.43 6.67 -2.31
C PHE A 264 19.22 6.31 -3.58
N ASP A 265 18.98 5.12 -4.10
CA ASP A 265 19.50 4.69 -5.40
C ASP A 265 18.37 4.57 -6.42
N GLN A 266 17.43 3.66 -6.19
CA GLN A 266 16.38 3.35 -7.15
C GLN A 266 15.14 2.78 -6.48
N ALA A 267 14.02 2.76 -7.22
CA ALA A 267 12.86 1.98 -6.84
C ALA A 267 12.97 0.56 -7.38
N ILE A 268 12.33 -0.37 -6.69
CA ILE A 268 12.19 -1.78 -7.08
C ILE A 268 10.72 -2.17 -7.04
N LEU A 269 10.29 -3.06 -7.96
CA LEU A 269 8.97 -3.67 -7.96
C LEU A 269 9.11 -5.18 -7.99
N TYR A 270 8.60 -5.86 -6.97
CA TYR A 270 8.41 -7.30 -6.97
C TYR A 270 7.05 -7.65 -7.54
N GLN A 271 7.01 -8.67 -8.37
CA GLN A 271 5.82 -9.26 -8.98
C GLN A 271 5.78 -10.73 -8.56
N ILE A 272 4.68 -11.17 -7.96
CA ILE A 272 4.61 -12.43 -7.20
C ILE A 272 3.31 -13.14 -7.54
N THR A 273 3.35 -14.41 -7.92
CA THR A 273 2.16 -15.22 -8.19
C THR A 273 1.40 -15.54 -6.90
N LYS A 274 0.13 -15.12 -6.79
CA LYS A 274 -0.69 -15.30 -5.57
C LYS A 274 -1.12 -16.74 -5.31
N SER A 275 -1.44 -17.49 -6.36
CA SER A 275 -2.04 -18.86 -6.22
C SER A 275 -1.13 -19.80 -5.45
N SER A 276 0.17 -19.77 -5.69
CA SER A 276 1.15 -20.56 -4.95
C SER A 276 1.31 -20.07 -3.50
N GLY A 277 1.23 -18.76 -3.28
CA GLY A 277 1.23 -18.18 -1.93
C GLY A 277 0.07 -18.69 -1.08
N TYR A 278 -1.14 -18.66 -1.62
CA TYR A 278 -2.35 -19.11 -0.91
C TYR A 278 -2.40 -20.64 -0.69
N SER A 279 -1.69 -21.42 -1.50
CA SER A 279 -1.60 -22.89 -1.33
C SER A 279 -0.45 -23.32 -0.40
N GLY A 280 0.43 -22.44 -0.02
CA GLY A 280 1.67 -22.77 0.69
C GLY A 280 2.68 -23.50 -0.19
N GLY A 281 2.56 -23.40 -1.50
CA GLY A 281 3.46 -24.00 -2.48
C GLY A 281 4.74 -23.18 -2.66
N VAL A 282 5.51 -23.56 -3.69
CA VAL A 282 6.68 -22.80 -4.14
C VAL A 282 6.20 -21.47 -4.74
N LEU A 283 6.62 -20.35 -4.15
CA LEU A 283 6.27 -19.02 -4.61
C LEU A 283 7.13 -18.65 -5.82
N ASN A 284 6.48 -18.29 -6.91
CA ASN A 284 7.15 -17.75 -8.09
C ASN A 284 7.10 -16.23 -8.03
N PHE A 285 8.21 -15.59 -8.32
CA PHE A 285 8.33 -14.14 -8.34
C PHE A 285 9.43 -13.68 -9.30
N GLN A 286 9.36 -12.43 -9.67
CA GLN A 286 10.40 -11.68 -10.35
C GLN A 286 10.45 -10.27 -9.81
N TYR A 287 11.42 -9.47 -10.22
CA TYR A 287 11.47 -8.07 -9.86
C TYR A 287 11.95 -7.19 -11.03
N TRP A 288 11.61 -5.92 -10.94
CA TRP A 288 11.93 -4.88 -11.90
C TRP A 288 12.80 -3.83 -11.24
N THR A 289 13.90 -3.45 -11.89
CA THR A 289 14.86 -2.44 -11.46
C THR A 289 15.26 -1.55 -12.62
N GLY A 290 16.12 -0.54 -12.41
CA GLY A 290 16.50 0.39 -13.45
C GLY A 290 15.29 1.09 -14.07
N ILE A 291 14.28 1.40 -13.25
CA ILE A 291 13.00 1.93 -13.69
C ILE A 291 13.19 3.34 -14.24
N THR A 292 12.88 3.53 -15.51
CA THR A 292 13.02 4.81 -16.21
C THR A 292 12.25 5.93 -15.50
N GLY A 293 12.81 7.14 -15.47
CA GLY A 293 12.24 8.29 -14.78
C GLY A 293 12.56 8.34 -13.29
N THR A 294 13.39 7.41 -12.78
CA THR A 294 13.87 7.35 -11.40
C THR A 294 12.76 7.68 -10.37
N PRO A 295 11.72 6.86 -10.27
CA PRO A 295 10.64 7.14 -9.32
C PRO A 295 11.16 7.03 -7.89
N PHE A 296 10.78 7.99 -7.05
CA PHE A 296 10.84 7.81 -5.60
C PHE A 296 9.43 7.45 -5.14
N THR A 297 9.30 6.31 -4.46
CA THR A 297 8.01 5.73 -4.11
C THR A 297 7.12 5.46 -5.32
N LEU A 298 7.26 4.27 -5.86
CA LEU A 298 6.42 3.75 -6.94
C LEU A 298 5.16 3.13 -6.32
N LEU A 299 4.01 3.78 -6.50
CA LEU A 299 2.75 3.33 -5.90
C LEU A 299 1.97 2.45 -6.88
N PRO A 300 1.87 1.13 -6.65
CA PRO A 300 1.00 0.29 -7.45
C PRO A 300 -0.45 0.63 -7.15
N VAL A 301 -1.26 0.73 -8.22
CA VAL A 301 -2.67 1.04 -8.10
C VAL A 301 -3.41 -0.23 -7.71
N SER A 302 -3.82 -0.28 -6.45
CA SER A 302 -4.64 -1.36 -5.95
C SER A 302 -6.02 -1.31 -6.56
N LEU A 303 -6.57 -2.48 -6.78
CA LEU A 303 -7.94 -2.62 -7.18
C LEU A 303 -8.84 -2.34 -6.02
N GLY A 304 -9.87 -1.59 -6.26
CA GLY A 304 -10.96 -1.50 -5.31
C GLY A 304 -11.51 -2.90 -4.99
N GLN A 305 -12.30 -3.01 -3.95
CA GLN A 305 -12.93 -4.27 -3.55
C GLN A 305 -13.92 -4.84 -4.59
N GLN A 306 -14.10 -4.18 -5.71
CA GLN A 306 -15.07 -4.52 -6.75
C GLN A 306 -14.37 -4.55 -8.10
N GLY A 307 -14.25 -5.73 -8.66
CA GLY A 307 -13.74 -5.94 -10.00
C GLY A 307 -12.45 -6.75 -10.06
N SER A 308 -12.27 -7.39 -11.21
CA SER A 308 -11.03 -8.06 -11.58
C SER A 308 -10.18 -7.09 -12.35
N TYR A 309 -8.91 -7.06 -12.04
CA TYR A 309 -7.94 -6.27 -12.77
C TYR A 309 -6.80 -7.17 -13.23
N GLY A 310 -6.21 -6.79 -14.25
CA GLY A 310 -5.18 -7.56 -14.90
C GLY A 310 -5.60 -7.98 -16.29
N PRO A 311 -4.69 -8.61 -16.97
CA PRO A 311 -3.31 -8.84 -16.52
C PRO A 311 -2.55 -7.54 -16.30
N GLY A 312 -1.48 -7.62 -15.49
CA GLY A 312 -0.60 -6.49 -15.18
C GLY A 312 -1.14 -5.50 -14.14
N CYS A 313 -0.49 -4.34 -14.05
CA CYS A 313 -0.78 -3.34 -13.03
C CYS A 313 -0.34 -1.94 -13.48
N TYR A 314 -1.11 -0.92 -13.18
CA TYR A 314 -0.66 0.47 -13.28
C TYR A 314 0.03 0.90 -11.98
N LEU A 315 1.09 1.72 -12.14
CA LEU A 315 1.78 2.31 -11.00
C LEU A 315 1.98 3.81 -11.24
N VAL A 316 1.99 4.58 -10.18
CA VAL A 316 2.17 6.03 -10.27
C VAL A 316 3.29 6.50 -9.34
N SER A 317 3.95 7.56 -9.73
CA SER A 317 4.90 8.27 -8.89
C SER A 317 4.84 9.76 -9.19
N THR A 318 5.10 10.56 -8.17
CA THR A 318 5.23 12.01 -8.30
C THR A 318 6.70 12.41 -8.26
N THR A 319 7.00 13.67 -8.58
CA THR A 319 8.33 14.22 -8.41
C THR A 319 8.42 14.90 -7.04
N ALA A 320 9.41 14.53 -6.24
CA ALA A 320 9.71 15.21 -4.98
C ALA A 320 9.91 16.72 -5.24
N GLY A 321 9.34 17.54 -4.37
CA GLY A 321 9.40 19.01 -4.52
C GLY A 321 8.33 19.61 -5.45
N GLY A 322 7.79 18.86 -6.38
CA GLY A 322 6.71 19.29 -7.28
C GLY A 322 7.10 19.27 -8.75
N ALA A 323 6.08 19.31 -9.61
CA ALA A 323 6.23 19.30 -11.07
C ALA A 323 4.92 19.73 -11.74
N SER A 324 4.89 19.69 -13.08
CA SER A 324 3.69 19.76 -13.92
C SER A 324 3.39 18.44 -14.62
N THR A 325 3.98 17.35 -14.13
CA THR A 325 3.79 15.99 -14.64
C THR A 325 3.75 14.99 -13.50
N ILE A 326 3.02 13.89 -13.70
CA ILE A 326 3.13 12.67 -12.91
C ILE A 326 3.73 11.56 -13.76
N LYS A 327 4.37 10.61 -13.12
CA LYS A 327 4.95 9.43 -13.77
C LYS A 327 3.93 8.32 -13.70
N LEU A 328 3.58 7.76 -14.87
CA LEU A 328 2.70 6.60 -14.99
C LEU A 328 3.50 5.43 -15.53
N TYR A 329 3.34 4.29 -14.91
CA TYR A 329 3.94 3.03 -15.33
C TYR A 329 2.84 2.03 -15.64
N ASP A 330 3.05 1.26 -16.70
CA ASP A 330 2.15 0.22 -17.18
C ASP A 330 2.90 -1.10 -17.23
N LEU A 331 2.65 -1.95 -16.25
CA LEU A 331 3.04 -3.34 -16.28
C LEU A 331 1.99 -4.08 -17.11
N THR A 332 2.37 -4.49 -18.32
CA THR A 332 1.42 -4.83 -19.38
C THR A 332 0.74 -6.17 -19.19
N ASP A 333 1.33 -7.10 -18.43
CA ASP A 333 0.86 -8.47 -18.36
C ASP A 333 1.27 -9.17 -17.06
N ASP A 334 0.81 -10.42 -16.91
CA ASP A 334 1.23 -11.30 -15.83
C ASP A 334 2.65 -11.86 -16.11
N MET A 335 3.31 -12.29 -15.06
CA MET A 335 4.69 -12.82 -15.05
C MET A 335 4.91 -13.98 -16.03
N THR A 336 3.86 -14.74 -16.32
CA THR A 336 3.91 -15.87 -17.26
C THR A 336 3.88 -15.48 -18.73
N ALA A 337 3.64 -14.20 -19.04
CA ALA A 337 3.61 -13.72 -20.41
C ALA A 337 5.05 -13.54 -20.96
N THR A 338 5.24 -13.91 -22.21
CA THR A 338 6.57 -13.87 -22.84
C THR A 338 7.02 -12.46 -23.23
N ASN A 339 6.09 -11.54 -23.39
CA ASN A 339 6.31 -10.17 -23.87
C ASN A 339 5.92 -9.10 -22.85
N GLU A 340 5.83 -9.46 -21.59
CA GLU A 340 5.57 -8.54 -20.50
C GLU A 340 6.61 -7.41 -20.43
N GLN A 341 6.12 -6.19 -20.20
CA GLN A 341 6.93 -4.97 -20.13
C GLN A 341 6.43 -4.08 -18.99
N LEU A 342 7.35 -3.36 -18.36
CA LEU A 342 7.03 -2.24 -17.49
C LEU A 342 7.37 -0.94 -18.23
N ASN A 343 6.36 -0.31 -18.79
CA ASN A 343 6.46 0.88 -19.62
C ASN A 343 6.34 2.15 -18.79
N TYR A 344 7.03 3.21 -19.22
CA TYR A 344 7.00 4.52 -18.56
C TYR A 344 6.42 5.60 -19.46
N TYR A 345 5.48 6.39 -18.88
CA TYR A 345 4.84 7.54 -19.51
C TYR A 345 4.88 8.74 -18.59
N SER A 346 5.02 9.95 -19.16
CA SER A 346 4.89 11.21 -18.43
C SER A 346 3.55 11.85 -18.75
N ILE A 347 2.72 12.04 -17.73
CA ILE A 347 1.37 12.60 -17.87
C ILE A 347 1.37 14.04 -17.41
N THR A 348 1.00 14.96 -18.28
CA THR A 348 0.90 16.39 -17.94
C THR A 348 -0.26 16.63 -16.96
N THR A 349 0.01 17.41 -15.93
CA THR A 349 -0.96 17.80 -14.90
C THR A 349 -0.88 19.32 -14.65
N PRO A 350 -1.86 19.91 -13.97
CA PRO A 350 -1.64 21.22 -13.35
C PRO A 350 -0.39 21.18 -12.45
N THR A 351 0.36 22.27 -12.42
CA THR A 351 1.55 22.36 -11.58
C THR A 351 1.19 22.15 -10.12
N TYR A 352 1.88 21.22 -9.47
CA TYR A 352 1.79 20.93 -8.05
C TYR A 352 3.14 21.13 -7.38
N SER A 353 3.13 21.32 -6.08
CA SER A 353 4.34 21.33 -5.27
C SER A 353 4.00 20.92 -3.85
N LEU A 354 5.01 20.60 -3.06
CA LEU A 354 4.80 20.24 -1.66
C LEU A 354 4.04 21.34 -0.91
N PRO A 355 3.11 20.98 -0.02
CA PRO A 355 2.49 21.94 0.89
C PRO A 355 3.54 22.51 1.87
N GLY A 356 3.19 23.57 2.59
CA GLY A 356 3.96 23.96 3.78
C GLY A 356 3.69 22.99 4.93
N GLU A 357 4.47 23.11 6.01
CA GLU A 357 4.28 22.28 7.22
C GLU A 357 2.83 22.31 7.71
N ALA A 358 2.31 21.15 8.04
CA ALA A 358 1.03 21.01 8.71
C ALA A 358 1.21 21.26 10.21
N SER A 359 0.26 22.01 10.82
CA SER A 359 0.27 22.28 12.26
C SER A 359 -0.81 21.43 12.91
N GLN A 360 -0.47 20.75 13.97
CA GLN A 360 -1.45 20.07 14.82
C GLN A 360 -2.10 21.09 15.76
N LEU A 361 -3.44 21.10 15.84
CA LEU A 361 -4.16 22.01 16.72
C LEU A 361 -3.79 21.74 18.19
N GLY A 362 -3.50 22.82 18.93
CA GLY A 362 -3.24 22.76 20.37
C GLY A 362 -1.83 22.30 20.76
N THR A 363 -0.92 22.11 19.81
CA THR A 363 0.46 21.70 20.09
C THR A 363 1.47 22.54 19.30
N THR A 364 2.74 22.51 19.73
CA THR A 364 3.86 23.03 18.94
C THR A 364 4.45 21.98 18.00
N CYS A 365 3.94 20.72 18.07
CA CYS A 365 4.36 19.65 17.18
C CYS A 365 3.85 19.92 15.76
N LYS A 366 4.66 19.57 14.80
CA LYS A 366 4.32 19.60 13.39
C LYS A 366 4.04 18.18 12.94
N LEU A 367 3.08 18.03 12.02
CA LEU A 367 2.85 16.77 11.35
C LEU A 367 3.84 16.66 10.20
N ASP A 368 4.44 15.49 10.03
CA ASP A 368 5.21 15.17 8.85
C ASP A 368 4.32 15.23 7.61
N ASN A 369 4.88 15.70 6.50
CA ASN A 369 4.15 15.87 5.23
C ASN A 369 4.47 14.73 4.28
#